data_68a688296609673420656d1a68e0f670
#
_entry.id   68a688296609673420656d1a68e0f670
#
_cell.length_a   1.000
_cell.length_b   1.000
_cell.length_c   1.000
_cell.angle_alpha   90.00
_cell.angle_beta   90.00
_cell.angle_gamma   90.00
#
_symmetry.space_group_name_H-M   'P 1'
#
loop_
_entity.id
_entity.type
_entity.pdbx_description
1 polymer ?
#
loop_
_entity_poly.entity_id
_entity_poly.type
_entity_poly.pdbx_seq_one_letter_code
_entity_poly.pdbx_strand_id
1 'polypeptide(L)'
;MNYILMAIPVFFVLIMLELAWTTYKKQDVYRLNDAVNSLAMGIMSRITQILYAAVPFSFYVYFYEDFALFEWQSNVWTWLAAFVLYDFSYYWVHRIGHTMNISWASHVIHHSSEEYNLSTALRQTSVPNVIGWVFYIPLAFMGFPPEILVAVGSLNLLYQFWVHTQAIDQMPRWYEFIFVTPSNH
;
A
#
# COMPACT_ATOMS: atom_id res chain seq x y z
N MET A 1 -12.60 10.86 6.22
CA MET A 1 -11.39 11.33 6.92
C MET A 1 -10.18 10.81 6.15
N ASN A 2 -9.19 11.65 5.82
CA ASN A 2 -8.04 11.21 5.01
C ASN A 2 -6.94 10.65 5.92
N TYR A 3 -7.02 9.35 6.23
CA TYR A 3 -6.10 8.65 7.14
C TYR A 3 -4.63 8.76 6.71
N ILE A 4 -4.37 8.81 5.40
CA ILE A 4 -3.00 8.92 4.87
C ILE A 4 -2.40 10.29 5.18
N LEU A 5 -3.17 11.38 5.02
CA LEU A 5 -2.68 12.71 5.37
C LEU A 5 -2.35 12.83 6.86
N MET A 6 -3.17 12.21 7.72
CA MET A 6 -2.92 12.19 9.16
C MET A 6 -1.68 11.36 9.53
N ALA A 7 -1.32 10.37 8.72
CA ALA A 7 -0.16 9.52 8.96
C ALA A 7 1.16 10.15 8.49
N ILE A 8 1.14 11.16 7.61
CA ILE A 8 2.37 11.77 7.08
C ILE A 8 3.33 12.24 8.19
N PRO A 9 2.91 12.98 9.23
CA PRO A 9 3.82 13.34 10.31
C PRO A 9 4.43 12.14 11.02
N VAL A 10 3.65 11.07 11.20
CA VAL A 10 4.11 9.82 11.83
C VAL A 10 5.17 9.15 10.96
N PHE A 11 5.00 9.11 9.64
CA PHE A 11 6.00 8.58 8.71
C PHE A 11 7.34 9.32 8.83
N PHE A 12 7.31 10.65 8.87
CA PHE A 12 8.54 11.43 9.05
C PHE A 12 9.21 11.16 10.40
N VAL A 13 8.44 11.07 11.48
CA VAL A 13 8.99 10.71 12.81
C VAL A 13 9.64 9.32 12.76
N LEU A 14 8.99 8.32 12.17
CA LEU A 14 9.53 6.97 12.06
C LEU A 14 10.80 6.92 11.20
N ILE A 15 10.84 7.64 10.07
CA ILE A 15 12.04 7.77 9.23
C ILE A 15 13.19 8.39 10.02
N MET A 16 12.94 9.45 10.79
CA MET A 16 13.97 10.07 11.63
C MET A 16 14.46 9.16 12.74
N LEU A 17 13.56 8.38 13.35
CA LEU A 17 13.92 7.38 14.37
C LEU A 17 14.76 6.26 13.77
N GLU A 18 14.41 5.75 12.59
CA GLU A 18 15.20 4.74 11.89
C GLU A 18 16.58 5.29 11.50
N LEU A 19 16.65 6.50 10.95
CA LEU A 19 17.92 7.15 10.61
C LEU A 19 18.82 7.32 11.85
N ALA A 20 18.27 7.77 12.99
CA ALA A 20 19.01 7.90 14.22
C ALA A 20 19.50 6.54 14.74
N TRP A 21 18.66 5.51 14.68
CA TRP A 21 19.00 4.15 15.10
C TRP A 21 20.10 3.53 14.22
N THR A 22 19.97 3.61 12.90
CA THR A 22 20.92 3.03 11.95
C THR A 22 22.27 3.76 12.01
N THR A 23 22.25 5.08 12.20
CA THR A 23 23.47 5.89 12.45
C THR A 23 24.16 5.46 13.74
N TYR A 24 23.40 5.27 14.83
CA TYR A 24 23.94 4.76 16.11
C TYR A 24 24.54 3.37 15.95
N LYS A 25 23.92 2.50 15.17
CA LYS A 25 24.41 1.14 14.86
C LYS A 25 25.53 1.12 13.81
N LYS A 26 25.92 2.27 13.25
CA LYS A 26 26.90 2.41 12.16
C LYS A 26 26.52 1.59 10.93
N GLN A 27 25.21 1.51 10.63
CA GLN A 27 24.67 0.90 9.44
C GLN A 27 24.45 2.00 8.39
N ASP A 28 25.01 1.83 7.21
CA ASP A 28 24.86 2.80 6.11
C ASP A 28 23.72 2.38 5.18
N VAL A 29 22.48 2.58 5.68
CA VAL A 29 21.25 2.20 4.96
C VAL A 29 20.47 3.42 4.43
N TYR A 30 21.05 4.61 4.57
CA TYR A 30 20.45 5.86 4.06
C TYR A 30 21.41 6.61 3.17
N ARG A 31 21.00 6.86 1.92
CA ARG A 31 21.63 7.81 1.00
C ARG A 31 20.68 8.98 0.75
N LEU A 32 21.15 10.19 0.97
CA LEU A 32 20.33 11.38 0.85
C LEU A 32 19.65 11.52 -0.53
N ASN A 33 20.38 11.28 -1.60
CA ASN A 33 19.86 11.35 -2.96
C ASN A 33 18.74 10.31 -3.20
N ASP A 34 18.90 9.08 -2.69
CA ASP A 34 17.90 8.03 -2.83
C ASP A 34 16.64 8.33 -2.00
N ALA A 35 16.81 8.80 -0.75
CA ALA A 35 15.70 9.21 0.10
C ALA A 35 14.93 10.40 -0.49
N VAL A 36 15.61 11.42 -1.04
CA VAL A 36 14.99 12.55 -1.73
C VAL A 36 14.22 12.09 -2.97
N ASN A 37 14.79 11.18 -3.76
CA ASN A 37 14.10 10.60 -4.92
C ASN A 37 12.87 9.80 -4.49
N SER A 38 12.94 9.01 -3.42
CA SER A 38 11.80 8.27 -2.87
C SER A 38 10.65 9.20 -2.48
N LEU A 39 10.97 10.30 -1.77
CA LEU A 39 10.00 11.34 -1.42
C LEU A 39 9.39 12.00 -2.68
N ALA A 40 10.22 12.40 -3.64
CA ALA A 40 9.77 13.05 -4.86
C ALA A 40 8.81 12.14 -5.66
N MET A 41 9.15 10.85 -5.80
CA MET A 41 8.29 9.86 -6.44
C MET A 41 6.97 9.67 -5.68
N GLY A 42 7.00 9.68 -4.35
CA GLY A 42 5.79 9.62 -3.52
C GLY A 42 4.87 10.83 -3.74
N ILE A 43 5.42 12.04 -3.79
CA ILE A 43 4.65 13.26 -4.08
C ILE A 43 4.04 13.20 -5.49
N MET A 44 4.85 12.88 -6.50
CA MET A 44 4.36 12.71 -7.88
C MET A 44 3.26 11.67 -7.98
N SER A 45 3.43 10.53 -7.32
CA SER A 45 2.40 9.48 -7.25
C SER A 45 1.08 10.01 -6.68
N ARG A 46 1.12 10.82 -5.62
CA ARG A 46 -0.09 11.41 -5.04
C ARG A 46 -0.80 12.38 -5.99
N ILE A 47 -0.04 13.21 -6.68
CA ILE A 47 -0.59 14.15 -7.68
C ILE A 47 -1.25 13.35 -8.81
N THR A 48 -0.58 12.35 -9.35
CA THR A 48 -1.13 11.54 -10.45
C THR A 48 -2.32 10.68 -10.02
N GLN A 49 -2.31 10.13 -8.80
CA GLN A 49 -3.44 9.37 -8.26
C GLN A 49 -4.73 10.22 -8.17
N ILE A 50 -4.64 11.50 -7.83
CA ILE A 50 -5.81 12.39 -7.83
C ILE A 50 -6.47 12.45 -9.21
N LEU A 51 -5.68 12.42 -10.28
CA LEU A 51 -6.18 12.46 -11.65
C LEU A 51 -6.76 11.11 -12.12
N TYR A 52 -6.12 10.01 -11.75
CA TYR A 52 -6.48 8.67 -12.26
C TYR A 52 -7.44 7.89 -11.37
N ALA A 53 -7.50 8.17 -10.07
CA ALA A 53 -8.32 7.40 -9.14
C ALA A 53 -9.84 7.52 -9.41
N ALA A 54 -10.27 8.60 -10.04
CA ALA A 54 -11.69 8.82 -10.34
C ALA A 54 -12.26 7.70 -11.23
N VAL A 55 -11.52 7.25 -12.24
CA VAL A 55 -12.00 6.23 -13.20
C VAL A 55 -12.24 4.88 -12.51
N PRO A 56 -11.24 4.21 -11.89
CA PRO A 56 -11.47 2.93 -11.23
C PRO A 56 -12.47 3.03 -10.07
N PHE A 57 -12.50 4.16 -9.36
CA PHE A 57 -13.47 4.38 -8.28
C PHE A 57 -14.90 4.49 -8.81
N SER A 58 -15.11 5.20 -9.94
CA SER A 58 -16.44 5.28 -10.56
C SER A 58 -16.93 3.91 -11.04
N PHE A 59 -16.04 3.07 -11.59
CA PHE A 59 -16.40 1.68 -11.92
C PHE A 59 -16.78 0.87 -10.69
N TYR A 60 -16.03 1.03 -9.59
CA TYR A 60 -16.38 0.34 -8.34
C TYR A 60 -17.77 0.76 -7.84
N VAL A 61 -18.05 2.07 -7.80
CA VAL A 61 -19.36 2.61 -7.37
C VAL A 61 -20.47 2.09 -8.29
N TYR A 62 -20.29 2.12 -9.61
CA TYR A 62 -21.24 1.60 -10.57
C TYR A 62 -21.58 0.13 -10.32
N PHE A 63 -20.58 -0.73 -10.16
CA PHE A 63 -20.82 -2.15 -9.86
C PHE A 63 -21.44 -2.37 -8.48
N TYR A 64 -21.11 -1.55 -7.51
CA TYR A 64 -21.72 -1.60 -6.19
C TYR A 64 -23.20 -1.20 -6.22
N GLU A 65 -23.56 -0.10 -6.91
CA GLU A 65 -24.93 0.41 -6.93
C GLU A 65 -25.89 -0.47 -7.76
N ASP A 66 -25.42 -0.98 -8.91
CA ASP A 66 -26.27 -1.69 -9.87
C ASP A 66 -26.21 -3.23 -9.73
N PHE A 67 -25.14 -3.79 -9.15
CA PHE A 67 -24.89 -5.23 -9.20
C PHE A 67 -24.51 -5.86 -7.85
N ALA A 68 -24.57 -5.14 -6.73
CA ALA A 68 -24.28 -5.71 -5.44
C ALA A 68 -25.25 -6.85 -5.09
N LEU A 69 -24.70 -7.99 -4.70
CA LEU A 69 -25.47 -9.19 -4.35
C LEU A 69 -25.92 -9.20 -2.89
N PHE A 70 -25.23 -8.44 -2.04
CA PHE A 70 -25.51 -8.39 -0.60
C PHE A 70 -25.49 -6.94 -0.11
N GLU A 71 -26.28 -6.68 0.93
CA GLU A 71 -26.27 -5.43 1.67
C GLU A 71 -25.64 -5.66 3.03
N TRP A 72 -24.48 -5.05 3.27
CA TRP A 72 -23.78 -5.17 4.54
C TRP A 72 -24.12 -4.01 5.46
N GLN A 73 -24.53 -4.35 6.67
CA GLN A 73 -24.58 -3.34 7.73
C GLN A 73 -23.17 -3.03 8.23
N SER A 74 -22.89 -1.76 8.53
CA SER A 74 -21.60 -1.36 9.08
C SER A 74 -21.44 -1.85 10.52
N ASN A 75 -20.74 -2.96 10.68
CA ASN A 75 -20.41 -3.56 11.97
C ASN A 75 -18.98 -4.15 11.91
N VAL A 76 -18.47 -4.60 13.05
CA VAL A 76 -17.10 -5.13 13.16
C VAL A 76 -16.82 -6.28 12.19
N TRP A 77 -17.80 -7.15 11.94
CA TRP A 77 -17.63 -8.32 11.07
C TRP A 77 -17.52 -7.91 9.60
N THR A 78 -18.30 -6.92 9.19
CA THR A 78 -18.21 -6.33 7.85
C THR A 78 -16.83 -5.71 7.61
N TRP A 79 -16.31 -4.97 8.58
CA TRP A 79 -14.97 -4.39 8.51
C TRP A 79 -13.86 -5.44 8.46
N LEU A 80 -13.96 -6.48 9.28
CA LEU A 80 -12.99 -7.59 9.25
C LEU A 80 -13.03 -8.35 7.93
N ALA A 81 -14.23 -8.66 7.41
CA ALA A 81 -14.39 -9.34 6.13
C ALA A 81 -13.85 -8.48 4.98
N ALA A 82 -14.18 -7.19 4.96
CA ALA A 82 -13.68 -6.25 3.97
C ALA A 82 -12.14 -6.16 4.03
N PHE A 83 -11.55 -6.10 5.22
CA PHE A 83 -10.10 -6.04 5.40
C PHE A 83 -9.41 -7.29 4.83
N VAL A 84 -9.89 -8.48 5.20
CA VAL A 84 -9.31 -9.76 4.72
C VAL A 84 -9.44 -9.90 3.20
N LEU A 85 -10.59 -9.57 2.64
CA LEU A 85 -10.83 -9.68 1.20
C LEU A 85 -10.09 -8.59 0.41
N TYR A 86 -9.94 -7.40 0.97
CA TYR A 86 -9.11 -6.35 0.40
C TYR A 86 -7.65 -6.79 0.35
N ASP A 87 -7.11 -7.31 1.47
CA ASP A 87 -5.74 -7.78 1.56
C ASP A 87 -5.48 -8.94 0.61
N PHE A 88 -6.43 -9.89 0.48
CA PHE A 88 -6.38 -10.95 -0.51
C PHE A 88 -6.33 -10.40 -1.96
N SER A 89 -7.16 -9.41 -2.28
CA SER A 89 -7.14 -8.74 -3.59
C SER A 89 -5.81 -8.03 -3.82
N TYR A 90 -5.30 -7.33 -2.80
CA TYR A 90 -4.01 -6.67 -2.83
C TYR A 90 -2.85 -7.65 -3.05
N TYR A 91 -2.86 -8.80 -2.41
CA TYR A 91 -1.87 -9.86 -2.65
C TYR A 91 -1.77 -10.21 -4.14
N TRP A 92 -2.91 -10.39 -4.81
CA TRP A 92 -2.92 -10.68 -6.25
C TRP A 92 -2.43 -9.51 -7.09
N VAL A 93 -2.84 -8.29 -6.78
CA VAL A 93 -2.36 -7.08 -7.45
C VAL A 93 -0.83 -6.96 -7.33
N HIS A 94 -0.30 -7.17 -6.13
CA HIS A 94 1.13 -7.12 -5.88
C HIS A 94 1.86 -8.25 -6.60
N ARG A 95 1.35 -9.48 -6.52
CA ARG A 95 1.92 -10.65 -7.19
C ARG A 95 1.98 -10.48 -8.71
N ILE A 96 0.93 -10.00 -9.35
CA ILE A 96 0.96 -9.71 -10.78
C ILE A 96 1.89 -8.55 -11.12
N GLY A 97 2.07 -7.60 -10.20
CA GLY A 97 3.08 -6.57 -10.28
C GLY A 97 4.49 -7.14 -10.47
N HIS A 98 4.80 -8.27 -9.87
CA HIS A 98 6.07 -8.96 -9.99
C HIS A 98 6.16 -9.97 -11.14
N THR A 99 5.03 -10.47 -11.65
CA THR A 99 5.02 -11.60 -12.60
C THR A 99 4.57 -11.23 -14.02
N MET A 100 3.89 -10.10 -14.20
CA MET A 100 3.42 -9.63 -15.51
C MET A 100 4.18 -8.38 -15.95
N ASN A 101 4.79 -8.39 -17.12
CA ASN A 101 5.60 -7.28 -17.65
C ASN A 101 4.88 -5.93 -17.66
N ILE A 102 3.60 -5.91 -18.03
CA ILE A 102 2.81 -4.66 -18.06
C ILE A 102 2.58 -4.08 -16.65
N SER A 103 2.37 -4.93 -15.66
CA SER A 103 2.21 -4.52 -14.26
C SER A 103 3.57 -4.19 -13.63
N TRP A 104 4.62 -4.93 -13.99
CA TRP A 104 6.00 -4.65 -13.58
C TRP A 104 6.47 -3.29 -14.07
N ALA A 105 6.11 -2.86 -15.28
CA ALA A 105 6.46 -1.55 -15.79
C ALA A 105 6.00 -0.39 -14.87
N SER A 106 4.90 -0.57 -14.15
CA SER A 106 4.46 0.34 -13.09
C SER A 106 5.18 0.06 -11.77
N HIS A 107 5.35 -1.20 -11.39
CA HIS A 107 5.81 -1.61 -10.07
C HIS A 107 7.33 -1.49 -9.86
N VAL A 108 8.11 -1.60 -10.94
CA VAL A 108 9.57 -1.47 -10.90
C VAL A 108 10.06 -0.16 -10.29
N ILE A 109 9.29 0.91 -10.39
CA ILE A 109 9.64 2.22 -9.78
C ILE A 109 9.75 2.08 -8.26
N HIS A 110 8.84 1.34 -7.63
CA HIS A 110 8.88 1.04 -6.20
C HIS A 110 10.15 0.26 -5.83
N HIS A 111 10.54 -0.72 -6.63
CA HIS A 111 11.72 -1.55 -6.44
C HIS A 111 13.03 -0.96 -6.98
N SER A 112 13.06 0.29 -7.43
CA SER A 112 14.25 0.94 -7.98
C SER A 112 15.08 1.71 -6.95
N SER A 113 14.76 1.63 -5.66
CA SER A 113 15.60 2.18 -4.60
C SER A 113 16.89 1.37 -4.46
N GLU A 114 18.02 2.05 -4.28
CA GLU A 114 19.31 1.39 -4.02
C GLU A 114 19.41 0.94 -2.56
N GLU A 115 18.66 1.61 -1.67
CA GLU A 115 18.66 1.32 -0.24
C GLU A 115 17.26 0.85 0.18
N TYR A 116 17.21 0.01 1.22
CA TYR A 116 15.96 -0.50 1.76
C TYR A 116 15.75 0.03 3.18
N ASN A 117 14.94 1.07 3.30
CA ASN A 117 14.67 1.79 4.54
C ASN A 117 13.26 2.41 4.47
N LEU A 118 12.77 3.00 5.55
CA LEU A 118 11.41 3.54 5.60
C LEU A 118 11.13 4.64 4.57
N SER A 119 12.13 5.33 4.04
CA SER A 119 11.91 6.28 2.93
C SER A 119 11.56 5.57 1.63
N THR A 120 12.00 4.33 1.44
CA THR A 120 11.66 3.49 0.27
C THR A 120 10.17 3.18 0.22
N ALA A 121 9.51 3.04 1.37
CA ALA A 121 8.05 2.89 1.43
C ALA A 121 7.29 4.03 0.74
N LEU A 122 7.88 5.22 0.72
CA LEU A 122 7.30 6.41 0.08
C LEU A 122 7.55 6.46 -1.43
N ARG A 123 8.48 5.63 -1.96
CA ARG A 123 8.75 5.51 -3.39
C ARG A 123 7.60 4.78 -4.07
N GLN A 124 6.65 5.54 -4.57
CA GLN A 124 5.45 5.02 -5.22
C GLN A 124 5.45 5.38 -6.72
N THR A 125 4.84 4.52 -7.51
CA THR A 125 4.72 4.75 -8.95
C THR A 125 3.74 5.89 -9.26
N SER A 126 4.11 6.71 -10.25
CA SER A 126 3.19 7.68 -10.86
C SER A 126 2.44 7.10 -12.06
N VAL A 127 2.87 5.92 -12.55
CA VAL A 127 2.18 5.21 -13.63
C VAL A 127 1.10 4.33 -13.01
N PRO A 128 -0.19 4.52 -13.37
CA PRO A 128 -1.26 3.71 -12.81
C PRO A 128 -1.10 2.24 -13.21
N ASN A 129 -1.34 1.35 -12.25
CA ASN A 129 -1.51 -0.08 -12.57
C ASN A 129 -2.86 -0.26 -13.27
N VAL A 130 -2.83 -0.32 -14.59
CA VAL A 130 -4.02 -0.34 -15.45
C VAL A 130 -4.93 -1.54 -15.17
N ILE A 131 -4.37 -2.65 -14.67
CA ILE A 131 -5.11 -3.90 -14.45
C ILE A 131 -5.45 -4.08 -12.96
N GLY A 132 -4.64 -3.53 -12.04
CA GLY A 132 -4.74 -3.83 -10.62
C GLY A 132 -6.10 -3.55 -9.99
N TRP A 133 -6.78 -2.48 -10.39
CA TRP A 133 -8.08 -2.11 -9.84
C TRP A 133 -9.18 -3.14 -10.10
N VAL A 134 -9.07 -3.95 -11.17
CA VAL A 134 -10.05 -5.00 -11.51
C VAL A 134 -10.17 -6.05 -10.40
N PHE A 135 -9.10 -6.29 -9.65
CA PHE A 135 -9.10 -7.25 -8.54
C PHE A 135 -9.95 -6.81 -7.34
N TYR A 136 -10.32 -5.54 -7.27
CA TYR A 136 -11.21 -5.02 -6.22
C TYR A 136 -12.69 -5.03 -6.62
N ILE A 137 -12.99 -5.18 -7.91
CA ILE A 137 -14.38 -5.22 -8.41
C ILE A 137 -15.21 -6.34 -7.77
N PRO A 138 -14.69 -7.56 -7.50
CA PRO A 138 -15.45 -8.58 -6.77
C PRO A 138 -16.00 -8.10 -5.42
N LEU A 139 -15.31 -7.18 -4.72
CA LEU A 139 -15.80 -6.62 -3.46
C LEU A 139 -17.06 -5.74 -3.70
N ALA A 140 -17.14 -5.05 -4.82
CA ALA A 140 -18.34 -4.29 -5.21
C ALA A 140 -19.52 -5.23 -5.43
N PHE A 141 -19.34 -6.31 -6.19
CA PHE A 141 -20.38 -7.34 -6.37
C PHE A 141 -20.78 -8.01 -5.07
N MET A 142 -19.85 -8.20 -4.14
CA MET A 142 -20.15 -8.70 -2.80
C MET A 142 -20.88 -7.67 -1.92
N GLY A 143 -21.04 -6.42 -2.38
CA GLY A 143 -21.82 -5.39 -1.71
C GLY A 143 -21.05 -4.61 -0.63
N PHE A 144 -19.70 -4.61 -0.64
CA PHE A 144 -18.94 -3.77 0.30
C PHE A 144 -19.02 -2.30 -0.10
N PRO A 145 -19.47 -1.41 0.80
CA PRO A 145 -19.61 0.01 0.52
C PRO A 145 -18.29 0.67 0.11
N PRO A 146 -18.29 1.61 -0.85
CA PRO A 146 -17.08 2.31 -1.32
C PRO A 146 -16.28 2.98 -0.20
N GLU A 147 -16.94 3.53 0.81
CA GLU A 147 -16.28 4.15 1.96
C GLU A 147 -15.51 3.15 2.83
N ILE A 148 -16.01 1.92 2.97
CA ILE A 148 -15.29 0.84 3.66
C ILE A 148 -14.08 0.42 2.84
N LEU A 149 -14.22 0.28 1.50
CA LEU A 149 -13.10 -0.04 0.61
C LEU A 149 -11.96 0.99 0.75
N VAL A 150 -12.29 2.27 0.67
CA VAL A 150 -11.29 3.37 0.79
C VAL A 150 -10.63 3.36 2.17
N ALA A 151 -11.39 3.15 3.23
CA ALA A 151 -10.85 3.12 4.58
C ALA A 151 -9.92 1.92 4.79
N VAL A 152 -10.36 0.72 4.39
CA VAL A 152 -9.56 -0.51 4.49
C VAL A 152 -8.30 -0.43 3.63
N GLY A 153 -8.39 0.10 2.40
CA GLY A 153 -7.25 0.34 1.55
C GLY A 153 -6.23 1.31 2.15
N SER A 154 -6.73 2.34 2.85
CA SER A 154 -5.85 3.27 3.57
C SER A 154 -5.13 2.57 4.73
N LEU A 155 -5.83 1.72 5.50
CA LEU A 155 -5.23 0.94 6.60
C LEU A 155 -4.20 -0.06 6.09
N ASN A 156 -4.49 -0.76 4.99
CA ASN A 156 -3.56 -1.67 4.34
C ASN A 156 -2.29 -0.94 3.90
N LEU A 157 -2.41 0.24 3.29
CA LEU A 157 -1.26 1.06 2.90
C LEU A 157 -0.44 1.54 4.10
N LEU A 158 -1.10 1.91 5.21
CA LEU A 158 -0.41 2.29 6.44
C LEU A 158 0.37 1.12 7.04
N TYR A 159 -0.22 -0.08 7.02
CA TYR A 159 0.48 -1.29 7.46
C TYR A 159 1.75 -1.54 6.63
N GLN A 160 1.69 -1.37 5.31
CA GLN A 160 2.82 -1.63 4.43
C GLN A 160 4.01 -0.67 4.61
N PHE A 161 3.84 0.45 5.30
CA PHE A 161 4.94 1.39 5.52
C PHE A 161 6.10 0.75 6.31
N TRP A 162 5.79 0.07 7.40
CA TRP A 162 6.83 -0.48 8.29
C TRP A 162 7.57 -1.70 7.73
N VAL A 163 7.04 -2.37 6.70
CA VAL A 163 7.72 -3.54 6.12
C VAL A 163 8.97 -3.16 5.31
N HIS A 164 9.16 -1.87 4.99
CA HIS A 164 10.29 -1.37 4.22
C HIS A 164 11.44 -0.92 5.14
N THR A 165 12.02 -1.82 5.91
CA THR A 165 13.15 -1.49 6.79
C THR A 165 14.12 -2.65 6.95
N GLN A 166 15.41 -2.34 7.04
CA GLN A 166 16.46 -3.26 7.46
C GLN A 166 16.72 -3.23 8.97
N ALA A 167 16.05 -2.33 9.72
CA ALA A 167 16.21 -2.23 11.17
C ALA A 167 15.55 -3.40 11.92
N ILE A 168 14.63 -4.11 11.28
CA ILE A 168 13.95 -5.30 11.78
C ILE A 168 14.37 -6.48 10.91
N ASP A 169 14.99 -7.49 11.52
CA ASP A 169 15.42 -8.69 10.82
C ASP A 169 14.25 -9.67 10.67
N GLN A 170 14.16 -10.70 11.47
CA GLN A 170 13.09 -11.70 11.41
C GLN A 170 12.11 -11.56 12.56
N MET A 171 10.83 -11.65 12.24
CA MET A 171 9.77 -11.75 13.24
C MET A 171 9.52 -13.23 13.64
N PRO A 172 8.82 -13.50 14.75
CA PRO A 172 8.45 -14.87 15.10
C PRO A 172 7.71 -15.57 13.97
N ARG A 173 8.03 -16.84 13.72
CA ARG A 173 7.48 -17.62 12.58
C ARG A 173 5.96 -17.62 12.49
N TRP A 174 5.26 -17.64 13.63
CA TRP A 174 3.80 -17.59 13.65
C TRP A 174 3.24 -16.28 13.10
N TYR A 175 3.98 -15.16 13.31
CA TYR A 175 3.61 -13.85 12.80
C TYR A 175 3.87 -13.76 11.30
N GLU A 176 5.05 -14.18 10.83
CA GLU A 176 5.43 -14.19 9.42
C GLU A 176 4.62 -15.17 8.56
N PHE A 177 4.01 -16.16 9.19
CA PHE A 177 3.08 -17.06 8.51
C PHE A 177 1.77 -16.37 8.12
N ILE A 178 1.36 -15.35 8.86
CA ILE A 178 0.08 -14.64 8.66
C ILE A 178 0.29 -13.27 8.01
N PHE A 179 1.34 -12.56 8.42
CA PHE A 179 1.56 -11.16 8.07
C PHE A 179 2.84 -10.97 7.24
N VAL A 180 2.78 -10.02 6.32
CA VAL A 180 3.99 -9.53 5.63
C VAL A 180 4.86 -8.75 6.62
N THR A 181 6.16 -9.02 6.60
CA THR A 181 7.18 -8.40 7.44
C THR A 181 8.37 -7.95 6.58
N PRO A 182 9.33 -7.17 7.11
CA PRO A 182 10.50 -6.78 6.33
C PRO A 182 11.29 -7.95 5.75
N SER A 183 11.33 -9.10 6.44
CA SER A 183 12.10 -10.27 6.01
C SER A 183 11.46 -11.05 4.85
N ASN A 184 10.17 -10.89 4.62
CA ASN A 184 9.43 -11.66 3.61
C ASN A 184 8.68 -10.79 2.59
N HIS A 185 8.92 -9.47 2.58
CA HIS A 185 8.43 -8.52 1.57
C HIS A 185 9.42 -8.46 0.38
#